data_287302f63968048bf4a7f89c61a9e216
#
_entry.id   287302f63968048bf4a7f89c61a9e216
#
_cell.length_a   1.000
_cell.length_b   1.000
_cell.length_c   1.000
_cell.angle_alpha   90.00
_cell.angle_beta   90.00
_cell.angle_gamma   90.00
#
_symmetry.space_group_name_H-M   'P 1'
#
loop_
_entity.id
_entity.type
_entity.pdbx_description
1 polymer ?
#
loop_
_entity_poly.entity_id
_entity_poly.type
_entity_poly.pdbx_seq_one_letter_code
_entity_poly.pdbx_strand_id
1 'polypeptide(L)'
;MHITVMGAGAWGTAIALAACQHPAQHRVCLHARDAHQAQAMRAQKQNARYLPGIELPDNLLISSEPLASLWASSQAHTLFIIATPMAGLRGVLQAMQGVRSPVAWLCKGFESDTGLMPHEVQAEVAPSLMAGALSGPSFALEVARSQPTALVAASVHASVREALVSAFHGPALRVYANEDIVGVEVGGAVKNVLAIATGLCDGLDLGLNARAALITRGLAEMTRLGLALGAKSETFMGLSGLGDLVLTATGDLSRNRKVGLLLAKGLTLAQAVDSLGHVAEGVYSARTVLWRARSLGVDMPITQAVVALLDGHLSAREAVQALMGRNPKGESL
;
A
#
# COMPACT_ATOMS: atom_id res chain seq x y z
N MET A 1 21.93 6.94 -10.60
CA MET A 1 20.60 7.59 -10.57
C MET A 1 20.47 8.37 -9.27
N HIS A 2 19.73 9.49 -9.27
CA HIS A 2 19.31 10.17 -8.05
C HIS A 2 17.92 9.70 -7.69
N ILE A 3 17.69 9.26 -6.45
CA ILE A 3 16.40 8.78 -5.97
C ILE A 3 16.01 9.60 -4.76
N THR A 4 14.86 10.26 -4.84
CA THR A 4 14.30 11.03 -3.72
C THR A 4 13.03 10.36 -3.23
N VAL A 5 13.03 9.90 -1.98
CA VAL A 5 11.88 9.27 -1.33
C VAL A 5 11.22 10.29 -0.40
N MET A 6 10.00 10.68 -0.69
CA MET A 6 9.22 11.67 0.08
C MET A 6 8.27 10.97 1.04
N GLY A 7 8.65 10.97 2.32
CA GLY A 7 7.91 10.30 3.40
C GLY A 7 8.76 9.28 4.15
N ALA A 8 9.25 9.67 5.32
CA ALA A 8 10.08 8.84 6.20
C ALA A 8 9.23 7.98 7.17
N GLY A 9 8.17 7.33 6.66
CA GLY A 9 7.48 6.24 7.34
C GLY A 9 8.26 4.92 7.23
N ALA A 10 7.71 3.83 7.76
CA ALA A 10 8.35 2.51 7.69
C ALA A 10 8.68 2.09 6.25
N TRP A 11 7.68 2.17 5.35
CA TRP A 11 7.84 1.72 3.97
C TRP A 11 8.74 2.65 3.15
N GLY A 12 8.62 3.98 3.30
CA GLY A 12 9.53 4.92 2.63
C GLY A 12 10.99 4.74 3.07
N THR A 13 11.22 4.50 4.37
CA THR A 13 12.56 4.20 4.88
C THR A 13 13.10 2.89 4.30
N ALA A 14 12.30 1.83 4.26
CA ALA A 14 12.72 0.53 3.72
C ALA A 14 13.08 0.61 2.22
N ILE A 15 12.31 1.33 1.43
CA ILE A 15 12.58 1.54 -0.01
C ILE A 15 13.84 2.41 -0.22
N ALA A 16 14.07 3.42 0.61
CA ALA A 16 15.29 4.20 0.55
C ALA A 16 16.53 3.35 0.87
N LEU A 17 16.42 2.46 1.87
CA LEU A 17 17.48 1.50 2.21
C LEU A 17 17.76 0.53 1.05
N ALA A 18 16.71 -0.04 0.44
CA ALA A 18 16.86 -0.92 -0.72
C ALA A 18 17.58 -0.23 -1.88
N ALA A 19 17.26 1.05 -2.13
CA ALA A 19 17.96 1.86 -3.14
C ALA A 19 19.44 2.14 -2.79
N CYS A 20 19.76 2.38 -1.51
CA CYS A 20 21.13 2.55 -1.03
C CYS A 20 22.00 1.31 -1.18
N GLN A 21 21.38 0.13 -1.02
CA GLN A 21 22.04 -1.18 -1.11
C GLN A 21 22.16 -1.69 -2.55
N HIS A 22 21.57 -0.99 -3.52
CA HIS A 22 21.60 -1.40 -4.91
C HIS A 22 23.02 -1.34 -5.49
N PRO A 23 23.48 -2.37 -6.27
CA PRO A 23 24.83 -2.43 -6.83
C PRO A 23 25.24 -1.21 -7.68
N ALA A 24 24.26 -0.51 -8.28
CA ALA A 24 24.50 0.70 -9.08
C ALA A 24 24.84 1.95 -8.24
N GLN A 25 24.95 1.84 -6.92
CA GLN A 25 25.35 2.93 -6.00
C GLN A 25 24.58 4.24 -6.23
N HIS A 26 23.26 4.16 -6.12
CA HIS A 26 22.39 5.33 -6.28
C HIS A 26 22.66 6.40 -5.23
N ARG A 27 22.43 7.65 -5.58
CA ARG A 27 22.38 8.77 -4.61
C ARG A 27 20.96 8.84 -4.08
N VAL A 28 20.76 8.52 -2.82
CA VAL A 28 19.42 8.40 -2.22
C VAL A 28 19.22 9.49 -1.18
N CYS A 29 18.09 10.19 -1.31
CA CYS A 29 17.61 11.17 -0.33
C CYS A 29 16.27 10.69 0.24
N LEU A 30 16.17 10.55 1.55
CA LEU A 30 14.94 10.29 2.28
C LEU A 30 14.47 11.60 2.92
N HIS A 31 13.32 12.10 2.47
CA HIS A 31 12.73 13.33 2.98
C HIS A 31 11.72 13.03 4.09
N ALA A 32 11.93 13.60 5.27
CA ALA A 32 11.01 13.61 6.39
C ALA A 32 10.37 14.99 6.52
N ARG A 33 9.05 15.07 6.52
CA ARG A 33 8.31 16.34 6.68
C ARG A 33 8.60 17.03 8.02
N ASP A 34 8.80 16.23 9.07
CA ASP A 34 9.11 16.70 10.42
C ASP A 34 10.63 16.84 10.57
N ALA A 35 11.10 18.08 10.78
CA ALA A 35 12.52 18.39 10.97
C ALA A 35 13.12 17.71 12.22
N HIS A 36 12.33 17.56 13.29
CA HIS A 36 12.79 16.87 14.50
C HIS A 36 13.01 15.37 14.22
N GLN A 37 12.10 14.74 13.47
CA GLN A 37 12.29 13.36 13.02
C GLN A 37 13.56 13.24 12.16
N ALA A 38 13.77 14.13 11.20
CA ALA A 38 14.97 14.10 10.35
C ALA A 38 16.26 14.25 11.17
N GLN A 39 16.26 15.16 12.15
CA GLN A 39 17.40 15.37 13.04
C GLN A 39 17.67 14.12 13.91
N ALA A 40 16.63 13.54 14.50
CA ALA A 40 16.74 12.32 15.28
C ALA A 40 17.29 11.15 14.46
N MET A 41 16.80 10.98 13.23
CA MET A 41 17.29 9.94 12.32
C MET A 41 18.76 10.10 11.96
N ARG A 42 19.22 11.34 11.72
CA ARG A 42 20.64 11.63 11.46
C ARG A 42 21.51 11.34 12.69
N ALA A 43 21.08 11.78 13.87
CA ALA A 43 21.83 11.63 15.11
C ALA A 43 21.92 10.17 15.58
N GLN A 44 20.83 9.41 15.44
CA GLN A 44 20.73 8.03 15.91
C GLN A 44 21.09 7.01 14.84
N LYS A 45 21.27 7.42 13.58
CA LYS A 45 21.41 6.53 12.41
C LYS A 45 20.31 5.47 12.37
N GLN A 46 19.08 5.83 12.75
CA GLN A 46 17.95 4.93 12.84
C GLN A 46 16.63 5.71 12.72
N ASN A 47 15.62 5.10 12.08
CA ASN A 47 14.25 5.57 12.16
C ASN A 47 13.51 4.83 13.30
N ALA A 48 13.87 5.18 14.55
CA ALA A 48 13.39 4.47 15.74
C ALA A 48 11.86 4.47 15.88
N ARG A 49 11.18 5.50 15.36
CA ARG A 49 9.72 5.64 15.43
C ARG A 49 8.98 4.66 14.51
N TYR A 50 9.47 4.46 13.29
CA TYR A 50 8.71 3.75 12.25
C TYR A 50 9.36 2.44 11.80
N LEU A 51 10.67 2.29 11.98
CA LEU A 51 11.44 1.11 11.58
C LEU A 51 12.56 0.84 12.59
N PRO A 52 12.20 0.53 13.86
CA PRO A 52 13.17 0.32 14.93
C PRO A 52 14.07 -0.88 14.64
N GLY A 53 15.33 -0.82 15.13
CA GLY A 53 16.31 -1.91 14.99
C GLY A 53 16.96 -2.02 13.61
N ILE A 54 16.73 -1.06 12.72
CA ILE A 54 17.37 -1.01 11.40
C ILE A 54 18.30 0.21 11.34
N GLU A 55 19.57 -0.03 11.09
CA GLU A 55 20.58 1.01 10.92
C GLU A 55 20.45 1.70 9.55
N LEU A 56 20.59 3.03 9.54
CA LEU A 56 20.61 3.83 8.33
C LEU A 56 22.06 4.01 7.86
N PRO A 57 22.40 3.65 6.61
CA PRO A 57 23.76 3.72 6.09
C PRO A 57 24.20 5.17 5.87
N ASP A 58 25.51 5.41 5.91
CA ASP A 58 26.11 6.74 5.77
C ASP A 58 25.86 7.39 4.39
N ASN A 59 25.61 6.60 3.35
CA ASN A 59 25.29 7.07 2.03
C ASN A 59 23.79 7.44 1.84
N LEU A 60 22.95 7.32 2.87
CA LEU A 60 21.58 7.79 2.85
C LEU A 60 21.50 9.25 3.32
N LEU A 61 21.19 10.15 2.41
CA LEU A 61 20.93 11.55 2.78
C LEU A 61 19.52 11.66 3.40
N ILE A 62 19.45 12.29 4.58
CA ILE A 62 18.17 12.58 5.24
C ILE A 62 17.92 14.08 5.15
N SER A 63 16.80 14.48 4.56
CA SER A 63 16.41 15.89 4.38
C SER A 63 15.07 16.20 5.04
N SER A 64 14.90 17.45 5.45
CA SER A 64 13.63 18.04 5.87
C SER A 64 13.38 19.40 5.18
N GLU A 65 14.09 19.66 4.10
CA GLU A 65 13.93 20.86 3.30
C GLU A 65 12.51 20.96 2.70
N PRO A 66 12.04 22.18 2.37
CA PRO A 66 10.78 22.33 1.67
C PRO A 66 10.71 21.46 0.41
N LEU A 67 9.55 20.83 0.15
CA LEU A 67 9.40 19.92 -0.99
C LEU A 67 9.85 20.55 -2.31
N ALA A 68 9.56 21.84 -2.53
CA ALA A 68 9.92 22.54 -3.77
C ALA A 68 11.43 22.54 -4.05
N SER A 69 12.27 22.53 -3.02
CA SER A 69 13.73 22.49 -3.20
C SER A 69 14.23 21.13 -3.70
N LEU A 70 13.46 20.05 -3.48
CA LEU A 70 13.87 18.70 -3.88
C LEU A 70 13.89 18.52 -5.40
N TRP A 71 12.97 19.16 -6.13
CA TRP A 71 12.94 19.09 -7.59
C TRP A 71 13.53 20.31 -8.30
N ALA A 72 13.69 21.45 -7.61
CA ALA A 72 14.39 22.61 -8.18
C ALA A 72 15.85 22.28 -8.54
N SER A 73 16.47 21.36 -7.80
CA SER A 73 17.83 20.86 -8.05
C SER A 73 17.85 19.54 -8.82
N SER A 74 16.72 19.09 -9.39
CA SER A 74 16.65 17.78 -10.06
C SER A 74 17.56 17.75 -11.28
N GLN A 75 18.42 16.75 -11.31
CA GLN A 75 19.34 16.47 -12.40
C GLN A 75 18.72 15.48 -13.39
N ALA A 76 19.33 15.34 -14.57
CA ALA A 76 19.03 14.22 -15.46
C ALA A 76 19.15 12.89 -14.67
N HIS A 77 18.26 11.93 -14.95
CA HIS A 77 18.19 10.64 -14.26
C HIS A 77 17.75 10.70 -12.77
N THR A 78 16.83 11.60 -12.43
CA THR A 78 16.18 11.62 -11.11
C THR A 78 14.88 10.79 -11.14
N LEU A 79 14.63 10.04 -10.06
CA LEU A 79 13.38 9.34 -9.79
C LEU A 79 12.81 9.83 -8.46
N PHE A 80 11.54 10.22 -8.44
CA PHE A 80 10.83 10.63 -7.23
C PHE A 80 9.90 9.52 -6.76
N ILE A 81 9.97 9.17 -5.48
CA ILE A 81 9.11 8.18 -4.82
C ILE A 81 8.26 8.88 -3.76
N ILE A 82 6.95 8.87 -3.93
CA ILE A 82 5.99 9.43 -2.97
C ILE A 82 5.60 8.30 -2.00
N ALA A 83 6.13 8.36 -0.78
CA ALA A 83 5.89 7.39 0.28
C ALA A 83 4.99 7.96 1.40
N THR A 84 4.18 8.96 1.07
CA THR A 84 3.14 9.49 1.98
C THR A 84 1.94 8.54 2.02
N PRO A 85 1.10 8.59 3.08
CA PRO A 85 -0.23 7.99 3.02
C PRO A 85 -1.08 8.59 1.89
N MET A 86 -2.16 7.89 1.48
CA MET A 86 -3.07 8.36 0.42
C MET A 86 -3.57 9.80 0.66
N ALA A 87 -3.90 10.15 1.89
CA ALA A 87 -4.33 11.50 2.28
C ALA A 87 -3.31 12.62 1.98
N GLY A 88 -2.03 12.29 1.82
CA GLY A 88 -0.98 13.24 1.46
C GLY A 88 -0.66 13.31 -0.03
N LEU A 89 -1.18 12.39 -0.83
CA LEU A 89 -0.79 12.24 -2.23
C LEU A 89 -1.14 13.46 -3.06
N ARG A 90 -2.39 13.94 -2.99
CA ARG A 90 -2.90 15.09 -3.77
C ARG A 90 -2.03 16.32 -3.60
N GLY A 91 -1.73 16.70 -2.37
CA GLY A 91 -0.91 17.88 -2.09
C GLY A 91 0.52 17.76 -2.63
N VAL A 92 1.11 16.58 -2.56
CA VAL A 92 2.45 16.35 -3.14
C VAL A 92 2.39 16.43 -4.67
N LEU A 93 1.42 15.80 -5.31
CA LEU A 93 1.26 15.86 -6.78
C LEU A 93 1.01 17.29 -7.28
N GLN A 94 0.18 18.08 -6.58
CA GLN A 94 -0.05 19.49 -6.89
C GLN A 94 1.25 20.30 -6.82
N ALA A 95 2.07 20.05 -5.79
CA ALA A 95 3.34 20.74 -5.64
C ALA A 95 4.39 20.31 -6.68
N MET A 96 4.21 19.14 -7.33
CA MET A 96 5.10 18.60 -8.36
C MET A 96 4.68 18.98 -9.79
N GLN A 97 3.70 19.85 -9.99
CA GLN A 97 3.33 20.31 -11.33
C GLN A 97 4.56 20.87 -12.07
N GLY A 98 4.75 20.42 -13.32
CA GLY A 98 5.91 20.81 -14.15
C GLY A 98 7.18 19.99 -13.94
N VAL A 99 7.23 19.07 -12.99
CA VAL A 99 8.34 18.10 -12.87
C VAL A 99 8.32 17.16 -14.07
N ARG A 100 9.47 16.95 -14.68
CA ARG A 100 9.63 16.09 -15.88
C ARG A 100 10.24 14.73 -15.58
N SER A 101 10.78 14.54 -14.38
CA SER A 101 11.35 13.28 -13.94
C SER A 101 10.26 12.24 -13.67
N PRO A 102 10.52 10.94 -13.83
CA PRO A 102 9.62 9.89 -13.41
C PRO A 102 9.22 9.99 -11.93
N VAL A 103 7.94 9.75 -11.64
CA VAL A 103 7.37 9.77 -10.30
C VAL A 103 6.67 8.45 -10.02
N ALA A 104 6.79 7.93 -8.82
CA ALA A 104 5.98 6.79 -8.40
C ALA A 104 5.49 6.96 -6.97
N TRP A 105 4.26 6.49 -6.70
CA TRP A 105 3.73 6.44 -5.35
C TRP A 105 3.75 5.02 -4.77
N LEU A 106 3.81 4.97 -3.45
CA LEU A 106 3.76 3.73 -2.66
C LEU A 106 2.45 3.59 -1.89
N CYS A 107 1.65 4.67 -1.79
CA CYS A 107 0.38 4.66 -1.08
C CYS A 107 -0.61 3.68 -1.72
N LYS A 108 -1.48 3.15 -0.89
CA LYS A 108 -2.51 2.19 -1.28
C LYS A 108 -3.87 2.71 -0.79
N GLY A 109 -4.93 2.41 -1.53
CA GLY A 109 -6.28 2.83 -1.17
C GLY A 109 -6.83 3.88 -2.11
N PHE A 110 -8.03 4.35 -1.79
CA PHE A 110 -8.73 5.42 -2.47
C PHE A 110 -8.69 6.70 -1.64
N GLU A 111 -8.72 7.84 -2.28
CA GLU A 111 -8.86 9.12 -1.59
C GLU A 111 -10.23 9.22 -0.90
N SER A 112 -10.25 9.58 0.38
CA SER A 112 -11.45 9.45 1.23
C SER A 112 -12.62 10.31 0.73
N ASP A 113 -12.36 11.54 0.32
CA ASP A 113 -13.40 12.54 0.00
C ASP A 113 -13.95 12.37 -1.43
N THR A 114 -13.13 11.88 -2.36
CA THR A 114 -13.47 11.79 -3.78
C THR A 114 -13.68 10.36 -4.26
N GLY A 115 -13.15 9.38 -3.54
CA GLY A 115 -13.11 7.98 -3.99
C GLY A 115 -12.21 7.72 -5.18
N LEU A 116 -11.32 8.65 -5.51
CA LEU A 116 -10.38 8.51 -6.62
C LEU A 116 -9.21 7.59 -6.25
N MET A 117 -8.77 6.82 -7.22
CA MET A 117 -7.51 6.08 -7.15
C MET A 117 -6.31 7.03 -7.32
N PRO A 118 -5.11 6.66 -6.89
CA PRO A 118 -3.91 7.51 -7.02
C PRO A 118 -3.66 8.04 -8.44
N HIS A 119 -3.81 7.21 -9.48
CA HIS A 119 -3.66 7.66 -10.86
C HIS A 119 -4.78 8.60 -11.32
N GLU A 120 -6.01 8.46 -10.81
CA GLU A 120 -7.11 9.38 -11.09
C GLU A 120 -6.85 10.75 -10.42
N VAL A 121 -6.33 10.76 -9.17
CA VAL A 121 -5.87 11.98 -8.49
C VAL A 121 -4.76 12.66 -9.29
N GLN A 122 -3.78 11.89 -9.78
CA GLN A 122 -2.69 12.43 -10.61
C GLN A 122 -3.20 13.04 -11.91
N ALA A 123 -4.14 12.36 -12.60
CA ALA A 123 -4.74 12.88 -13.84
C ALA A 123 -5.48 14.20 -13.61
N GLU A 124 -6.12 14.37 -12.44
CA GLU A 124 -6.84 15.60 -12.08
C GLU A 124 -5.90 16.77 -11.76
N VAL A 125 -4.87 16.55 -10.91
CA VAL A 125 -4.11 17.67 -10.36
C VAL A 125 -2.73 17.89 -11.00
N ALA A 126 -2.20 16.89 -11.70
CA ALA A 126 -0.88 16.96 -12.34
C ALA A 126 -0.81 16.08 -13.60
N PRO A 127 -1.67 16.30 -14.61
CA PRO A 127 -1.82 15.42 -15.76
C PRO A 127 -0.56 15.27 -16.62
N SER A 128 0.37 16.21 -16.55
CA SER A 128 1.63 16.17 -17.30
C SER A 128 2.72 15.32 -16.66
N LEU A 129 2.54 14.84 -15.42
CA LEU A 129 3.52 14.00 -14.76
C LEU A 129 3.55 12.60 -15.39
N MET A 130 4.75 12.13 -15.72
CA MET A 130 4.98 10.72 -16.01
C MET A 130 5.05 9.96 -14.68
N ALA A 131 3.96 9.28 -14.33
CA ALA A 131 3.82 8.72 -13.01
C ALA A 131 3.35 7.26 -13.01
N GLY A 132 3.52 6.59 -11.87
CA GLY A 132 3.13 5.20 -11.69
C GLY A 132 3.10 4.78 -10.22
N ALA A 133 2.89 3.49 -9.99
CA ALA A 133 2.85 2.88 -8.66
C ALA A 133 3.96 1.85 -8.50
N LEU A 134 4.52 1.74 -7.31
CA LEU A 134 5.34 0.61 -6.88
C LEU A 134 4.60 -0.12 -5.75
N SER A 135 4.19 -1.35 -6.01
CA SER A 135 3.32 -2.13 -5.11
C SER A 135 3.72 -3.61 -5.10
N GLY A 136 2.97 -4.44 -4.39
CA GLY A 136 3.22 -5.88 -4.29
C GLY A 136 3.42 -6.37 -2.85
N PRO A 137 3.69 -7.68 -2.67
CA PRO A 137 3.86 -8.31 -1.36
C PRO A 137 5.15 -7.83 -0.69
N SER A 138 5.03 -6.95 0.31
CA SER A 138 6.21 -6.34 0.94
C SER A 138 5.91 -5.82 2.33
N PHE A 139 6.53 -6.43 3.33
CA PHE A 139 6.61 -5.82 4.65
C PHE A 139 7.88 -4.98 4.75
N ALA A 140 7.75 -3.75 5.23
CA ALA A 140 8.85 -2.79 5.35
C ALA A 140 10.06 -3.36 6.11
N LEU A 141 9.81 -4.11 7.19
CA LEU A 141 10.87 -4.71 8.00
C LEU A 141 11.67 -5.77 7.22
N GLU A 142 11.00 -6.59 6.43
CA GLU A 142 11.64 -7.64 5.61
C GLU A 142 12.50 -7.02 4.50
N VAL A 143 11.97 -6.02 3.80
CA VAL A 143 12.71 -5.28 2.77
C VAL A 143 13.93 -4.58 3.37
N ALA A 144 13.78 -3.92 4.51
CA ALA A 144 14.88 -3.25 5.21
C ALA A 144 15.99 -4.21 5.67
N ARG A 145 15.64 -5.48 5.92
CA ARG A 145 16.58 -6.56 6.24
C ARG A 145 17.13 -7.28 5.01
N SER A 146 16.87 -6.75 3.81
CA SER A 146 17.29 -7.36 2.54
C SER A 146 16.77 -8.80 2.35
N GLN A 147 15.63 -9.13 2.94
CA GLN A 147 14.99 -10.42 2.71
C GLN A 147 14.40 -10.45 1.29
N PRO A 148 14.45 -11.61 0.60
CA PRO A 148 13.97 -11.72 -0.76
C PRO A 148 12.53 -11.24 -0.90
N THR A 149 12.31 -10.23 -1.75
CA THR A 149 11.02 -9.57 -1.95
C THR A 149 10.77 -9.35 -3.44
N ALA A 150 9.51 -9.38 -3.85
CA ALA A 150 9.10 -9.11 -5.22
C ALA A 150 8.07 -7.96 -5.25
N LEU A 151 8.30 -6.97 -6.12
CA LEU A 151 7.43 -5.82 -6.33
C LEU A 151 6.99 -5.68 -7.78
N VAL A 152 5.98 -4.88 -8.01
CA VAL A 152 5.45 -4.52 -9.33
C VAL A 152 5.60 -3.01 -9.54
N ALA A 153 6.27 -2.64 -10.62
CA ALA A 153 6.35 -1.29 -11.14
C ALA A 153 5.23 -1.10 -12.16
N ALA A 154 4.17 -0.39 -11.80
CA ALA A 154 2.99 -0.21 -12.64
C ALA A 154 2.88 1.21 -13.17
N SER A 155 2.76 1.35 -14.50
CA SER A 155 2.51 2.64 -15.16
C SER A 155 2.12 2.41 -16.61
N VAL A 156 1.33 3.30 -17.17
CA VAL A 156 1.10 3.37 -18.62
C VAL A 156 2.35 3.85 -19.37
N HIS A 157 3.26 4.57 -18.70
CA HIS A 157 4.51 5.10 -19.26
C HIS A 157 5.66 4.08 -19.11
N ALA A 158 6.22 3.61 -20.23
CA ALA A 158 7.36 2.68 -20.21
C ALA A 158 8.57 3.25 -19.45
N SER A 159 8.86 4.54 -19.63
CA SER A 159 9.98 5.22 -18.95
C SER A 159 9.89 5.18 -17.42
N VAL A 160 8.67 5.23 -16.85
CA VAL A 160 8.45 5.10 -15.40
C VAL A 160 8.70 3.67 -14.94
N ARG A 161 8.20 2.68 -15.67
CA ARG A 161 8.44 1.26 -15.36
C ARG A 161 9.92 0.92 -15.40
N GLU A 162 10.62 1.36 -16.45
CA GLU A 162 12.07 1.17 -16.63
C GLU A 162 12.89 1.86 -15.52
N ALA A 163 12.53 3.09 -15.16
CA ALA A 163 13.18 3.80 -14.07
C ALA A 163 13.02 3.07 -12.73
N LEU A 164 11.82 2.55 -12.42
CA LEU A 164 11.57 1.78 -11.20
C LEU A 164 12.31 0.43 -11.20
N VAL A 165 12.33 -0.29 -12.33
CA VAL A 165 13.10 -1.52 -12.47
C VAL A 165 14.59 -1.22 -12.28
N SER A 166 15.13 -0.21 -12.95
CA SER A 166 16.55 0.17 -12.83
C SER A 166 16.94 0.64 -11.43
N ALA A 167 16.00 1.26 -10.69
CA ALA A 167 16.25 1.76 -9.34
C ALA A 167 16.27 0.68 -8.27
N PHE A 168 15.48 -0.39 -8.44
CA PHE A 168 15.18 -1.31 -7.34
C PHE A 168 15.42 -2.79 -7.67
N HIS A 169 15.54 -3.19 -8.94
CA HIS A 169 15.73 -4.59 -9.30
C HIS A 169 17.17 -5.05 -8.98
N GLY A 170 17.32 -5.91 -8.00
CA GLY A 170 18.63 -6.37 -7.52
C GLY A 170 18.57 -7.74 -6.86
N PRO A 171 19.65 -8.13 -6.16
CA PRO A 171 19.77 -9.47 -5.57
C PRO A 171 18.69 -9.83 -4.56
N ALA A 172 18.27 -8.86 -3.73
CA ALA A 172 17.25 -9.06 -2.70
C ALA A 172 15.86 -8.58 -3.11
N LEU A 173 15.76 -7.72 -4.13
CA LEU A 173 14.49 -7.12 -4.55
C LEU A 173 14.25 -7.33 -6.04
N ARG A 174 13.25 -8.14 -6.38
CA ARG A 174 12.82 -8.36 -7.76
C ARG A 174 11.73 -7.36 -8.11
N VAL A 175 11.85 -6.67 -9.23
CA VAL A 175 10.83 -5.73 -9.72
C VAL A 175 10.34 -6.16 -11.08
N TYR A 176 9.01 -6.29 -11.22
CA TYR A 176 8.33 -6.69 -12.44
C TYR A 176 7.53 -5.51 -13.00
N ALA A 177 7.68 -5.24 -14.28
CA ALA A 177 6.93 -4.19 -14.96
C ALA A 177 5.49 -4.64 -15.25
N ASN A 178 4.53 -3.73 -15.10
CA ASN A 178 3.12 -3.95 -15.46
C ASN A 178 2.53 -2.66 -16.05
N GLU A 179 1.70 -2.76 -17.07
CA GLU A 179 1.00 -1.61 -17.68
C GLU A 179 -0.35 -1.34 -17.01
N ASP A 180 -0.92 -2.33 -16.33
CA ASP A 180 -2.21 -2.24 -15.64
C ASP A 180 -2.06 -1.58 -14.27
N ILE A 181 -1.95 -0.25 -14.28
CA ILE A 181 -1.87 0.54 -13.04
C ILE A 181 -3.16 0.40 -12.22
N VAL A 182 -4.31 0.30 -12.89
CA VAL A 182 -5.63 0.16 -12.25
C VAL A 182 -5.68 -1.11 -11.41
N GLY A 183 -5.32 -2.25 -12.00
CA GLY A 183 -5.31 -3.53 -11.29
C GLY A 183 -4.35 -3.56 -10.12
N VAL A 184 -3.17 -2.96 -10.27
CA VAL A 184 -2.16 -2.88 -9.20
C VAL A 184 -2.64 -2.01 -8.04
N GLU A 185 -3.30 -0.90 -8.30
CA GLU A 185 -3.85 -0.01 -7.26
C GLU A 185 -5.06 -0.63 -6.55
N VAL A 186 -5.99 -1.23 -7.29
CA VAL A 186 -7.15 -1.93 -6.72
C VAL A 186 -6.71 -3.09 -5.83
N GLY A 187 -5.75 -3.90 -6.29
CA GLY A 187 -5.16 -4.98 -5.50
C GLY A 187 -4.61 -4.47 -4.16
N GLY A 188 -3.80 -3.41 -4.22
CA GLY A 188 -3.22 -2.77 -3.03
C GLY A 188 -4.27 -2.19 -2.07
N ALA A 189 -5.37 -1.64 -2.58
CA ALA A 189 -6.43 -1.04 -1.78
C ALA A 189 -7.29 -2.11 -1.07
N VAL A 190 -7.81 -3.06 -1.84
CA VAL A 190 -8.81 -4.04 -1.35
C VAL A 190 -8.18 -5.07 -0.42
N LYS A 191 -6.94 -5.50 -0.66
CA LYS A 191 -6.26 -6.48 0.21
C LYS A 191 -6.25 -6.08 1.68
N ASN A 192 -6.12 -4.79 1.98
CA ASN A 192 -6.06 -4.28 3.34
C ASN A 192 -7.38 -4.47 4.09
N VAL A 193 -8.50 -4.32 3.39
CA VAL A 193 -9.84 -4.59 3.91
C VAL A 193 -10.04 -6.08 4.15
N LEU A 194 -9.65 -6.90 3.19
CA LEU A 194 -9.74 -8.37 3.28
C LEU A 194 -8.86 -8.95 4.40
N ALA A 195 -7.73 -8.32 4.68
CA ALA A 195 -6.87 -8.71 5.79
C ALA A 195 -7.53 -8.47 7.16
N ILE A 196 -8.43 -7.49 7.31
CA ILE A 196 -9.23 -7.33 8.52
C ILE A 196 -10.18 -8.53 8.67
N ALA A 197 -10.84 -8.96 7.58
CA ALA A 197 -11.71 -10.12 7.59
C ALA A 197 -10.99 -11.42 7.97
N THR A 198 -9.79 -11.65 7.43
CA THR A 198 -9.00 -12.83 7.79
C THR A 198 -8.50 -12.78 9.22
N GLY A 199 -8.12 -11.60 9.73
CA GLY A 199 -7.79 -11.40 11.13
C GLY A 199 -8.97 -11.68 12.06
N LEU A 200 -10.19 -11.29 11.65
CA LEU A 200 -11.42 -11.61 12.37
C LEU A 200 -11.64 -13.13 12.42
N CYS A 201 -11.51 -13.81 11.30
CA CYS A 201 -11.62 -15.27 11.17
C CYS A 201 -10.65 -15.99 12.11
N ASP A 202 -9.39 -15.58 12.11
CA ASP A 202 -8.36 -16.16 12.98
C ASP A 202 -8.63 -15.87 14.46
N GLY A 203 -9.09 -14.67 14.80
CA GLY A 203 -9.38 -14.28 16.18
C GLY A 203 -10.62 -14.95 16.78
N LEU A 204 -11.55 -15.41 15.93
CA LEU A 204 -12.70 -16.24 16.31
C LEU A 204 -12.41 -17.75 16.26
N ASP A 205 -11.17 -18.13 15.96
CA ASP A 205 -10.71 -19.54 15.87
C ASP A 205 -11.53 -20.39 14.88
N LEU A 206 -11.89 -19.82 13.72
CA LEU A 206 -12.71 -20.49 12.70
C LEU A 206 -11.91 -21.49 11.84
N GLY A 207 -10.59 -21.52 12.02
CA GLY A 207 -9.69 -22.46 11.38
C GLY A 207 -9.21 -22.07 9.98
N LEU A 208 -8.28 -22.88 9.46
CA LEU A 208 -7.57 -22.61 8.21
C LEU A 208 -8.46 -22.71 6.97
N ASN A 209 -9.47 -23.58 6.99
CA ASN A 209 -10.43 -23.75 5.88
C ASN A 209 -11.22 -22.45 5.66
N ALA A 210 -11.72 -21.82 6.74
CA ALA A 210 -12.44 -20.57 6.66
C ALA A 210 -11.53 -19.42 6.15
N ARG A 211 -10.29 -19.37 6.62
CA ARG A 211 -9.31 -18.39 6.13
C ARG A 211 -8.99 -18.57 4.65
N ALA A 212 -8.79 -19.81 4.17
CA ALA A 212 -8.57 -20.09 2.76
C ALA A 212 -9.78 -19.67 1.91
N ALA A 213 -11.00 -19.97 2.34
CA ALA A 213 -12.22 -19.55 1.67
C ALA A 213 -12.35 -18.02 1.61
N LEU A 214 -12.04 -17.30 2.71
CA LEU A 214 -12.04 -15.84 2.74
C LEU A 214 -11.03 -15.23 1.76
N ILE A 215 -9.82 -15.78 1.68
CA ILE A 215 -8.78 -15.29 0.74
C ILE A 215 -9.28 -15.49 -0.71
N THR A 216 -9.78 -16.68 -1.06
CA THR A 216 -10.26 -16.98 -2.40
C THR A 216 -11.49 -16.12 -2.78
N ARG A 217 -12.47 -16.00 -1.89
CA ARG A 217 -13.67 -15.18 -2.15
C ARG A 217 -13.35 -13.69 -2.12
N GLY A 218 -12.39 -13.28 -1.29
CA GLY A 218 -11.88 -11.90 -1.26
C GLY A 218 -11.16 -11.53 -2.56
N LEU A 219 -10.36 -12.44 -3.13
CA LEU A 219 -9.74 -12.25 -4.43
C LEU A 219 -10.80 -12.08 -5.53
N ALA A 220 -11.90 -12.85 -5.47
CA ALA A 220 -13.01 -12.68 -6.41
C ALA A 220 -13.71 -11.32 -6.27
N GLU A 221 -13.88 -10.78 -5.04
CA GLU A 221 -14.40 -9.42 -4.83
C GLU A 221 -13.46 -8.37 -5.42
N MET A 222 -12.17 -8.50 -5.13
CA MET A 222 -11.12 -7.62 -5.66
C MET A 222 -11.12 -7.61 -7.19
N THR A 223 -11.19 -8.78 -7.81
CA THR A 223 -11.20 -8.92 -9.28
C THR A 223 -12.45 -8.27 -9.88
N ARG A 224 -13.65 -8.49 -9.30
CA ARG A 224 -14.88 -7.85 -9.80
C ARG A 224 -14.81 -6.34 -9.77
N LEU A 225 -14.34 -5.77 -8.66
CA LEU A 225 -14.17 -4.32 -8.55
C LEU A 225 -13.15 -3.82 -9.58
N GLY A 226 -12.00 -4.51 -9.70
CA GLY A 226 -10.97 -4.12 -10.65
C GLY A 226 -11.44 -4.15 -12.10
N LEU A 227 -12.14 -5.20 -12.51
CA LEU A 227 -12.71 -5.30 -13.87
C LEU A 227 -13.72 -4.16 -14.14
N ALA A 228 -14.55 -3.82 -13.16
CA ALA A 228 -15.50 -2.70 -13.28
C ALA A 228 -14.79 -1.34 -13.39
N LEU A 229 -13.56 -1.24 -12.90
CA LEU A 229 -12.69 -0.04 -12.99
C LEU A 229 -11.77 -0.07 -14.23
N GLY A 230 -11.83 -1.13 -15.05
CA GLY A 230 -11.05 -1.25 -16.27
C GLY A 230 -9.71 -1.96 -16.13
N ALA A 231 -9.46 -2.65 -15.00
CA ALA A 231 -8.29 -3.47 -14.80
C ALA A 231 -8.33 -4.78 -15.60
N LYS A 232 -7.17 -5.43 -15.72
CA LYS A 232 -7.04 -6.75 -16.35
C LYS A 232 -7.14 -7.85 -15.29
N SER A 233 -7.86 -8.93 -15.60
CA SER A 233 -8.06 -10.06 -14.66
C SER A 233 -6.76 -10.74 -14.24
N GLU A 234 -5.81 -10.88 -15.17
CA GLU A 234 -4.52 -11.50 -14.91
C GLU A 234 -3.67 -10.76 -13.87
N THR A 235 -3.85 -9.46 -13.71
CA THR A 235 -3.16 -8.66 -12.68
C THR A 235 -3.49 -9.15 -11.27
N PHE A 236 -4.73 -9.59 -11.04
CA PHE A 236 -5.17 -10.06 -9.73
C PHE A 236 -4.63 -11.46 -9.36
N MET A 237 -4.24 -12.27 -10.34
CA MET A 237 -3.55 -13.54 -10.12
C MET A 237 -2.05 -13.39 -9.88
N GLY A 238 -1.52 -12.18 -10.05
CA GLY A 238 -0.11 -11.84 -9.88
C GLY A 238 0.24 -11.33 -8.48
N LEU A 239 1.43 -10.70 -8.40
CA LEU A 239 2.00 -10.19 -7.15
C LEU A 239 1.14 -9.12 -6.48
N SER A 240 0.57 -8.19 -7.24
CA SER A 240 -0.22 -7.07 -6.70
C SER A 240 -1.65 -7.46 -6.29
N GLY A 241 -2.14 -8.61 -6.75
CA GLY A 241 -3.43 -9.21 -6.35
C GLY A 241 -3.22 -10.30 -5.32
N LEU A 242 -3.19 -11.56 -5.77
CA LEU A 242 -3.08 -12.76 -4.93
C LEU A 242 -1.86 -12.72 -4.01
N GLY A 243 -0.68 -12.36 -4.54
CA GLY A 243 0.56 -12.35 -3.75
C GLY A 243 0.48 -11.42 -2.53
N ASP A 244 0.07 -10.16 -2.76
CA ASP A 244 -0.03 -9.15 -1.70
C ASP A 244 -1.22 -9.40 -0.76
N LEU A 245 -2.31 -10.00 -1.27
CA LEU A 245 -3.43 -10.45 -0.46
C LEU A 245 -3.01 -11.58 0.49
N VAL A 246 -2.38 -12.65 -0.01
CA VAL A 246 -1.92 -13.79 0.81
C VAL A 246 -0.97 -13.31 1.89
N LEU A 247 0.06 -12.52 1.54
CA LEU A 247 1.00 -11.98 2.52
C LEU A 247 0.28 -11.19 3.61
N THR A 248 -0.64 -10.29 3.24
CA THR A 248 -1.31 -9.40 4.18
C THR A 248 -2.35 -10.13 5.04
N ALA A 249 -3.00 -11.16 4.48
CA ALA A 249 -4.02 -11.97 5.15
C ALA A 249 -3.45 -13.01 6.13
N THR A 250 -2.18 -13.43 5.94
CA THR A 250 -1.55 -14.49 6.74
C THR A 250 -0.39 -14.03 7.61
N GLY A 251 0.27 -12.93 7.21
CA GLY A 251 1.50 -12.48 7.87
C GLY A 251 1.25 -11.78 9.22
N ASP A 252 2.07 -12.07 10.22
CA ASP A 252 1.98 -11.50 11.56
C ASP A 252 2.39 -10.01 11.63
N LEU A 253 3.09 -9.52 10.60
CA LEU A 253 3.43 -8.11 10.48
C LEU A 253 2.26 -7.26 9.92
N SER A 254 1.17 -7.89 9.46
CA SER A 254 0.00 -7.21 8.91
C SER A 254 -0.79 -6.48 10.00
N ARG A 255 -0.74 -5.16 10.00
CA ARG A 255 -1.53 -4.32 10.92
C ARG A 255 -3.03 -4.48 10.69
N ASN A 256 -3.47 -4.63 9.45
CA ASN A 256 -4.87 -4.83 9.12
C ASN A 256 -5.39 -6.16 9.67
N ARG A 257 -4.63 -7.25 9.54
CA ARG A 257 -4.95 -8.53 10.15
C ARG A 257 -5.02 -8.41 11.68
N LYS A 258 -4.07 -7.69 12.30
CA LYS A 258 -4.08 -7.44 13.75
C LYS A 258 -5.34 -6.68 14.21
N VAL A 259 -5.83 -5.70 13.44
CA VAL A 259 -7.12 -5.05 13.75
C VAL A 259 -8.23 -6.10 13.83
N GLY A 260 -8.36 -6.97 12.82
CA GLY A 260 -9.36 -8.04 12.84
C GLY A 260 -9.26 -8.97 14.05
N LEU A 261 -8.03 -9.39 14.41
CA LEU A 261 -7.75 -10.19 15.61
C LEU A 261 -8.22 -9.50 16.91
N LEU A 262 -7.98 -8.19 17.04
CA LEU A 262 -8.35 -7.42 18.23
C LEU A 262 -9.87 -7.21 18.32
N LEU A 263 -10.54 -6.94 17.19
CA LEU A 263 -12.00 -6.82 17.13
C LEU A 263 -12.68 -8.16 17.47
N ALA A 264 -12.11 -9.29 17.04
CA ALA A 264 -12.61 -10.63 17.42
C ALA A 264 -12.54 -10.88 18.94
N LYS A 265 -11.55 -10.30 19.61
CA LYS A 265 -11.39 -10.36 21.08
C LYS A 265 -12.32 -9.41 21.84
N GLY A 266 -13.19 -8.69 21.15
CA GLY A 266 -14.16 -7.76 21.73
C GLY A 266 -13.65 -6.34 22.01
N LEU A 267 -12.45 -5.96 21.51
CA LEU A 267 -12.00 -4.58 21.59
C LEU A 267 -12.83 -3.71 20.64
N THR A 268 -13.08 -2.48 21.05
CA THR A 268 -13.63 -1.46 20.13
C THR A 268 -12.61 -1.10 19.06
N LEU A 269 -13.06 -0.53 17.93
CA LEU A 269 -12.15 -0.05 16.89
C LEU A 269 -11.12 0.95 17.42
N ALA A 270 -11.55 1.89 18.27
CA ALA A 270 -10.66 2.87 18.89
C ALA A 270 -9.55 2.17 19.70
N GLN A 271 -9.92 1.24 20.59
CA GLN A 271 -8.96 0.47 21.38
C GLN A 271 -8.00 -0.35 20.51
N ALA A 272 -8.50 -0.97 19.44
CA ALA A 272 -7.68 -1.75 18.52
C ALA A 272 -6.65 -0.87 17.78
N VAL A 273 -7.06 0.32 17.30
CA VAL A 273 -6.17 1.26 16.61
C VAL A 273 -5.14 1.83 17.57
N ASP A 274 -5.53 2.25 18.76
CA ASP A 274 -4.63 2.82 19.78
C ASP A 274 -3.54 1.81 20.20
N SER A 275 -3.93 0.54 20.39
CA SER A 275 -2.98 -0.51 20.77
C SER A 275 -1.91 -0.81 19.72
N LEU A 276 -2.18 -0.49 18.45
CA LEU A 276 -1.24 -0.71 17.35
C LEU A 276 -0.27 0.48 17.14
N GLY A 277 -0.50 1.63 17.81
CA GLY A 277 0.33 2.83 17.76
C GLY A 277 0.39 3.54 16.40
N HIS A 278 -0.10 2.92 15.34
CA HIS A 278 -0.13 3.46 13.99
C HIS A 278 -1.38 2.95 13.24
N VAL A 279 -1.84 3.80 12.32
CA VAL A 279 -3.04 3.53 11.53
C VAL A 279 -2.89 2.29 10.65
N ALA A 280 -3.92 1.43 10.66
CA ALA A 280 -4.11 0.39 9.66
C ALA A 280 -4.90 0.97 8.48
N GLU A 281 -4.31 1.02 7.29
CA GLU A 281 -4.90 1.67 6.11
C GLU A 281 -6.28 1.09 5.73
N GLY A 282 -6.50 -0.22 5.95
CA GLY A 282 -7.76 -0.88 5.68
C GLY A 282 -8.94 -0.31 6.45
N VAL A 283 -8.73 0.24 7.66
CA VAL A 283 -9.77 0.87 8.46
C VAL A 283 -10.35 2.11 7.77
N TYR A 284 -9.48 2.92 7.16
CA TYR A 284 -9.89 4.12 6.45
C TYR A 284 -10.40 3.81 5.04
N SER A 285 -9.74 2.91 4.32
CA SER A 285 -10.10 2.62 2.94
C SER A 285 -11.33 1.74 2.79
N ALA A 286 -11.75 0.99 3.83
CA ALA A 286 -12.88 0.06 3.73
C ALA A 286 -14.18 0.72 3.26
N ARG A 287 -14.53 1.87 3.87
CA ARG A 287 -15.75 2.62 3.52
C ARG A 287 -15.69 3.17 2.10
N THR A 288 -14.52 3.69 1.69
CA THR A 288 -14.31 4.27 0.36
C THR A 288 -14.33 3.18 -0.71
N VAL A 289 -13.72 2.02 -0.45
CA VAL A 289 -13.80 0.83 -1.32
C VAL A 289 -15.25 0.41 -1.51
N LEU A 290 -16.02 0.27 -0.43
CA LEU A 290 -17.43 -0.13 -0.49
C LEU A 290 -18.28 0.92 -1.23
N TRP A 291 -18.06 2.19 -0.97
CA TRP A 291 -18.75 3.27 -1.67
C TRP A 291 -18.46 3.23 -3.18
N ARG A 292 -17.19 3.10 -3.57
CA ARG A 292 -16.80 3.00 -4.99
C ARG A 292 -17.41 1.76 -5.66
N ALA A 293 -17.40 0.62 -4.97
CA ALA A 293 -18.03 -0.61 -5.47
C ALA A 293 -19.54 -0.43 -5.71
N ARG A 294 -20.25 0.19 -4.75
CA ARG A 294 -21.68 0.47 -4.87
C ARG A 294 -22.01 1.40 -6.02
N SER A 295 -21.22 2.45 -6.25
CA SER A 295 -21.40 3.38 -7.37
C SER A 295 -21.27 2.69 -8.75
N LEU A 296 -20.58 1.55 -8.80
CA LEU A 296 -20.38 0.73 -10.00
C LEU A 296 -21.29 -0.51 -10.06
N GLY A 297 -22.19 -0.68 -9.06
CA GLY A 297 -23.06 -1.85 -8.98
C GLY A 297 -22.34 -3.16 -8.67
N VAL A 298 -21.14 -3.11 -8.06
CA VAL A 298 -20.30 -4.29 -7.75
C VAL A 298 -20.65 -4.84 -6.37
N ASP A 299 -21.04 -6.13 -6.30
CA ASP A 299 -21.31 -6.85 -5.04
C ASP A 299 -20.00 -7.25 -4.34
N MET A 300 -19.77 -6.69 -3.16
CA MET A 300 -18.60 -6.95 -2.32
C MET A 300 -19.00 -7.32 -0.89
N PRO A 301 -19.57 -8.52 -0.66
CA PRO A 301 -20.14 -8.91 0.63
C PRO A 301 -19.12 -8.98 1.77
N ILE A 302 -17.89 -9.43 1.54
CA ILE A 302 -16.85 -9.46 2.58
C ILE A 302 -16.48 -8.04 3.00
N THR A 303 -16.25 -7.16 2.01
CA THR A 303 -15.97 -5.74 2.25
C THR A 303 -17.14 -5.08 3.00
N GLN A 304 -18.39 -5.38 2.63
CA GLN A 304 -19.58 -4.85 3.32
C GLN A 304 -19.65 -5.32 4.78
N ALA A 305 -19.38 -6.59 5.05
CA ALA A 305 -19.37 -7.13 6.42
C ALA A 305 -18.25 -6.47 7.26
N VAL A 306 -17.07 -6.25 6.68
CA VAL A 306 -15.97 -5.53 7.35
C VAL A 306 -16.38 -4.10 7.68
N VAL A 307 -17.00 -3.37 6.75
CA VAL A 307 -17.47 -2.00 7.02
C VAL A 307 -18.51 -1.98 8.14
N ALA A 308 -19.51 -2.88 8.11
CA ALA A 308 -20.53 -2.97 9.16
C ALA A 308 -19.92 -3.29 10.54
N LEU A 309 -18.89 -4.13 10.60
CA LEU A 309 -18.12 -4.40 11.81
C LEU A 309 -17.35 -3.15 12.30
N LEU A 310 -16.66 -2.46 11.41
CA LEU A 310 -15.88 -1.25 11.76
C LEU A 310 -16.78 -0.09 12.22
N ASP A 311 -18.03 -0.04 11.71
CA ASP A 311 -19.04 0.95 12.10
C ASP A 311 -19.82 0.55 13.37
N GLY A 312 -19.55 -0.66 13.92
CA GLY A 312 -20.24 -1.16 15.10
C GLY A 312 -21.68 -1.61 14.85
N HIS A 313 -22.09 -1.77 13.58
CA HIS A 313 -23.42 -2.26 13.21
C HIS A 313 -23.56 -3.78 13.36
N LEU A 314 -22.44 -4.51 13.29
CA LEU A 314 -22.37 -5.95 13.50
C LEU A 314 -21.24 -6.27 14.50
N SER A 315 -21.50 -7.25 15.36
CA SER A 315 -20.45 -7.90 16.11
C SER A 315 -19.62 -8.82 15.22
N ALA A 316 -18.47 -9.25 15.70
CA ALA A 316 -17.59 -10.19 15.01
C ALA A 316 -18.32 -11.48 14.57
N ARG A 317 -19.15 -12.06 15.45
CA ARG A 317 -19.91 -13.28 15.16
C ARG A 317 -21.02 -13.05 14.15
N GLU A 318 -21.76 -11.94 14.26
CA GLU A 318 -22.82 -11.58 13.31
C GLU A 318 -22.26 -11.33 11.90
N ALA A 319 -21.08 -10.71 11.76
CA ALA A 319 -20.42 -10.52 10.47
C ALA A 319 -20.13 -11.87 9.79
N VAL A 320 -19.63 -12.87 10.53
CA VAL A 320 -19.41 -14.23 10.01
C VAL A 320 -20.72 -14.90 9.63
N GLN A 321 -21.76 -14.83 10.50
CA GLN A 321 -23.07 -15.41 10.23
C GLN A 321 -23.72 -14.81 8.98
N ALA A 322 -23.62 -13.50 8.79
CA ALA A 322 -24.13 -12.81 7.61
C ALA A 322 -23.47 -13.31 6.31
N LEU A 323 -22.17 -13.62 6.34
CA LEU A 323 -21.46 -14.18 5.18
C LEU A 323 -21.85 -15.64 4.92
N MET A 324 -21.95 -16.46 5.98
CA MET A 324 -22.31 -17.89 5.87
C MET A 324 -23.78 -18.10 5.49
N GLY A 325 -24.68 -17.18 5.87
CA GLY A 325 -26.11 -17.25 5.56
C GLY A 325 -26.48 -16.83 4.12
N ARG A 326 -25.51 -16.48 3.28
CA ARG A 326 -25.79 -16.12 1.87
C ARG A 326 -26.18 -17.34 1.05
N ASN A 327 -27.10 -17.12 0.10
CA ASN A 327 -27.49 -18.17 -0.84
C ASN A 327 -26.29 -18.73 -1.61
N PRO A 328 -26.29 -20.03 -1.92
CA PRO A 328 -25.26 -20.64 -2.77
C PRO A 328 -25.18 -19.92 -4.13
N LYS A 329 -23.96 -19.67 -4.58
CA LYS A 329 -23.67 -19.13 -5.92
C LYS A 329 -22.72 -20.07 -6.64
N GLY A 330 -22.67 -20.00 -7.98
CA GLY A 330 -21.64 -20.65 -8.77
C GLY A 330 -20.24 -20.19 -8.33
N GLU A 331 -19.24 -21.06 -8.47
CA GLU A 331 -17.85 -20.76 -8.12
C GLU A 331 -17.17 -19.78 -9.10
N SER A 332 -17.81 -19.47 -10.24
CA SER A 332 -17.26 -18.52 -11.22
C SER A 332 -16.90 -17.16 -10.58
N LEU A 333 -15.76 -16.62 -11.00
CA LEU A 333 -15.26 -15.28 -10.63
C LEU A 333 -16.22 -14.16 -11.04
#